data_607a08f8a6a86838de2fc611d07c283f
#
_entry.id   607a08f8a6a86838de2fc611d07c283f
#
_cell.length_a   1.000
_cell.length_b   1.000
_cell.length_c   1.000
_cell.angle_alpha   90.00
_cell.angle_beta   90.00
_cell.angle_gamma   90.00
#
_symmetry.space_group_name_H-M   'P 1'
#
loop_
_entity.id
_entity.type
_entity.pdbx_description
1 polymer ?
#
loop_
_entity_poly.entity_id
_entity_poly.type
_entity_poly.pdbx_seq_one_letter_code
_entity_poly.pdbx_strand_id
1 'polypeptide(L)'
;MQSAALGVTANAATWQGRYCASTAAVRDAGGRMWAPDAAVARGGQLVRSSAAVAGTSSPVLYQNQRQGPVSFAIPVPTAGTYAVDLLLAETGGAQPGQRVFDVLAEGTVRAPSIDVEARVGGARADHVVVAVLVTDGRLELQLRPRVGVPAVGAVDVALVSSTATAEHTVFDDTFAGPAGAAPDAAWQPQTGGRWGGGAELQAYTARASNVSLDGSGHLALTARRESYTGPEGATNSYTSARLETGGRLSFRYGRVSASMRVPAGAGYWPAFWALGDAAGGAQWPSAGEIDVAELIGQRPAAVDGHVHGPTATGTAYGSGYERTAPSSLALGFHTYSALWLPDSVTFSLDGKDYGTVDRADLPAGQRWVLDQPEHLVLNLAVGGSWAGAPDASTPPTATLLVDRTTVARW
;
A
#
# COMPACT_ATOMS: atom_id res chain seq x y z
N MET A 1 24.75 11.93 -17.56
CA MET A 1 23.49 12.67 -17.76
C MET A 1 23.08 13.22 -16.41
N GLN A 2 22.75 14.49 -16.31
CA GLN A 2 22.46 15.14 -15.04
C GLN A 2 21.19 14.54 -14.42
N SER A 3 21.33 13.99 -13.22
CA SER A 3 20.21 13.65 -12.35
C SER A 3 19.45 14.95 -12.02
N ALA A 4 18.33 15.15 -12.69
CA ALA A 4 17.39 16.20 -12.25
C ALA A 4 16.74 15.69 -10.96
N ALA A 5 17.07 16.30 -9.84
CA ALA A 5 16.27 16.15 -8.63
C ALA A 5 14.82 16.46 -9.00
N LEU A 6 13.93 15.47 -8.89
CA LEU A 6 12.49 15.65 -9.11
C LEU A 6 12.00 16.61 -8.01
N GLY A 7 11.99 17.90 -8.35
CA GLY A 7 11.59 18.95 -7.45
C GLY A 7 10.17 18.70 -6.92
N VAL A 8 10.06 18.61 -5.60
CA VAL A 8 8.79 18.65 -4.90
C VAL A 8 8.13 19.99 -5.21
N THR A 9 7.19 20.03 -6.16
CA THR A 9 6.34 21.18 -6.34
C THR A 9 5.38 21.26 -5.17
N ALA A 10 5.53 22.31 -4.38
CA ALA A 10 4.75 22.60 -3.20
C ALA A 10 3.24 22.71 -3.51
N ASN A 11 2.41 22.12 -2.64
CA ASN A 11 1.05 22.48 -2.26
C ASN A 11 0.10 22.99 -3.36
N ALA A 12 -0.47 22.08 -4.15
CA ALA A 12 -1.86 22.26 -4.54
C ALA A 12 -2.70 21.94 -3.30
N ALA A 13 -3.58 22.87 -2.89
CA ALA A 13 -4.53 22.63 -1.82
C ALA A 13 -5.27 21.31 -2.10
N THR A 14 -5.19 20.37 -1.18
CA THR A 14 -5.82 19.04 -1.31
C THR A 14 -7.32 19.23 -1.23
N TRP A 15 -7.99 19.30 -2.39
CA TRP A 15 -9.44 19.29 -2.42
C TRP A 15 -9.94 17.87 -2.14
N GLN A 16 -10.96 17.78 -1.29
CA GLN A 16 -11.63 16.53 -0.96
C GLN A 16 -13.14 16.73 -0.93
N GLY A 17 -13.88 15.76 -1.46
CA GLY A 17 -15.33 15.66 -1.39
C GLY A 17 -15.75 14.34 -0.78
N ARG A 18 -16.47 14.37 0.35
CA ARG A 18 -16.94 13.19 1.08
C ARG A 18 -18.44 13.15 1.12
N TYR A 19 -19.00 12.06 0.61
CA TYR A 19 -20.43 11.87 0.48
C TYR A 19 -20.84 10.52 1.05
N CYS A 20 -21.92 10.48 1.80
CA CYS A 20 -22.44 9.23 2.37
C CYS A 20 -23.94 9.07 2.14
N ALA A 21 -24.40 7.85 2.09
CA ALA A 21 -25.80 7.46 1.94
C ALA A 21 -26.61 7.81 3.20
N SER A 22 -26.91 9.09 3.37
CA SER A 22 -27.62 9.61 4.56
C SER A 22 -28.49 10.82 4.22
N THR A 23 -29.38 11.19 5.14
CA THR A 23 -30.21 12.41 5.03
C THR A 23 -29.61 13.61 5.76
N ALA A 24 -28.56 13.41 6.53
CA ALA A 24 -27.85 14.45 7.29
C ALA A 24 -26.34 14.20 7.22
N ALA A 25 -25.55 15.24 7.49
CA ALA A 25 -24.10 15.10 7.56
C ALA A 25 -23.70 14.13 8.69
N VAL A 26 -22.70 13.31 8.41
CA VAL A 26 -22.15 12.31 9.33
C VAL A 26 -20.73 12.68 9.68
N ARG A 27 -20.33 12.48 10.94
CA ARG A 27 -18.94 12.62 11.38
C ARG A 27 -18.37 11.22 11.60
N ASP A 28 -17.24 10.93 10.98
CA ASP A 28 -16.51 9.68 11.19
C ASP A 28 -15.73 9.69 12.52
N ALA A 29 -15.15 8.58 12.90
CA ALA A 29 -14.38 8.42 14.13
C ALA A 29 -13.12 9.30 14.17
N GLY A 30 -12.54 9.63 13.00
CA GLY A 30 -11.43 10.56 12.84
C GLY A 30 -11.83 12.03 12.88
N GLY A 31 -13.13 12.34 13.03
CA GLY A 31 -13.68 13.69 13.12
C GLY A 31 -13.96 14.36 11.77
N ARG A 32 -13.80 13.66 10.64
CA ARG A 32 -14.07 14.20 9.30
C ARG A 32 -15.57 14.22 9.02
N MET A 33 -16.01 15.24 8.27
CA MET A 33 -17.42 15.40 7.92
C MET A 33 -17.73 14.80 6.54
N TRP A 34 -18.81 14.05 6.47
CA TRP A 34 -19.36 13.44 5.27
C TRP A 34 -20.72 14.10 4.97
N ALA A 35 -20.84 14.67 3.79
CA ALA A 35 -22.09 15.28 3.36
C ALA A 35 -23.11 14.22 2.92
N PRO A 36 -24.41 14.48 3.01
CA PRO A 36 -25.42 13.65 2.38
C PRO A 36 -25.19 13.57 0.87
N ASP A 37 -25.29 12.37 0.29
CA ASP A 37 -25.04 12.13 -1.12
C ASP A 37 -26.15 12.63 -2.08
N ALA A 38 -27.28 13.06 -1.56
CA ALA A 38 -28.45 13.45 -2.36
C ALA A 38 -28.18 14.57 -3.38
N ALA A 39 -27.17 15.41 -3.14
CA ALA A 39 -26.79 16.47 -4.07
C ALA A 39 -26.06 15.94 -5.31
N VAL A 40 -25.35 14.82 -5.18
CA VAL A 40 -24.45 14.26 -6.21
C VAL A 40 -24.93 12.92 -6.76
N ALA A 41 -25.71 12.14 -5.99
CA ALA A 41 -26.23 10.84 -6.38
C ALA A 41 -27.51 10.94 -7.21
N ARG A 42 -27.67 10.00 -8.13
CA ARG A 42 -28.89 9.77 -8.93
C ARG A 42 -29.23 8.29 -8.92
N GLY A 43 -30.49 7.96 -8.66
CA GLY A 43 -30.96 6.57 -8.55
C GLY A 43 -30.65 5.95 -7.19
N GLY A 44 -30.93 4.65 -7.10
CA GLY A 44 -30.82 3.90 -5.85
C GLY A 44 -31.77 4.39 -4.76
N GLN A 45 -31.95 3.57 -3.72
CA GLN A 45 -32.75 3.90 -2.55
C GLN A 45 -31.86 3.89 -1.30
N LEU A 46 -32.13 4.78 -0.35
CA LEU A 46 -31.46 4.76 0.95
C LEU A 46 -32.01 3.59 1.76
N VAL A 47 -31.12 2.69 2.17
CA VAL A 47 -31.39 1.56 3.03
C VAL A 47 -30.50 1.67 4.26
N ARG A 48 -31.09 1.44 5.43
CA ARG A 48 -30.38 1.45 6.70
C ARG A 48 -30.32 0.05 7.27
N SER A 49 -29.12 -0.36 7.69
CA SER A 49 -28.87 -1.60 8.41
C SER A 49 -28.47 -1.30 9.85
N SER A 50 -28.79 -2.23 10.75
CA SER A 50 -28.29 -2.23 12.13
C SER A 50 -27.17 -3.25 12.34
N ALA A 51 -26.66 -3.89 11.25
CA ALA A 51 -25.59 -4.86 11.34
C ALA A 51 -24.33 -4.20 11.94
N ALA A 52 -23.65 -4.91 12.83
CA ALA A 52 -22.31 -4.50 13.26
C ALA A 52 -21.35 -4.72 12.10
N VAL A 53 -20.67 -3.66 11.66
CA VAL A 53 -19.70 -3.72 10.58
C VAL A 53 -18.30 -3.82 11.17
N ALA A 54 -17.62 -4.93 10.91
CA ALA A 54 -16.24 -5.16 11.33
C ALA A 54 -15.25 -4.45 10.39
N GLY A 55 -14.00 -4.24 10.86
CA GLY A 55 -12.93 -3.66 10.04
C GLY A 55 -12.99 -2.15 9.90
N THR A 56 -13.86 -1.46 10.62
CA THR A 56 -13.98 0.00 10.61
C THR A 56 -14.23 0.55 12.02
N SER A 57 -13.71 1.74 12.29
CA SER A 57 -14.08 2.55 13.44
C SER A 57 -15.30 3.45 13.19
N SER A 58 -15.78 3.50 11.95
CA SER A 58 -16.86 4.38 11.48
C SER A 58 -18.03 3.60 10.86
N PRO A 59 -18.65 2.63 11.57
CA PRO A 59 -19.63 1.71 10.99
C PRO A 59 -20.83 2.41 10.35
N VAL A 60 -21.17 3.61 10.78
CA VAL A 60 -22.29 4.39 10.21
C VAL A 60 -22.13 4.70 8.74
N LEU A 61 -20.90 4.78 8.22
CA LEU A 61 -20.58 5.01 6.79
C LEU A 61 -20.91 3.79 5.92
N TYR A 62 -21.07 2.62 6.52
CA TYR A 62 -21.32 1.34 5.86
C TYR A 62 -22.73 0.81 6.13
N GLN A 63 -23.32 1.16 7.28
CA GLN A 63 -24.68 0.74 7.69
C GLN A 63 -25.77 1.43 6.88
N ASN A 64 -25.55 2.70 6.52
CA ASN A 64 -26.43 3.42 5.60
C ASN A 64 -25.92 3.20 4.19
N GLN A 65 -26.76 2.71 3.28
CA GLN A 65 -26.37 2.38 1.93
C GLN A 65 -27.35 2.94 0.92
N ARG A 66 -26.83 3.34 -0.22
CA ARG A 66 -27.64 3.54 -1.41
C ARG A 66 -27.63 2.23 -2.20
N GLN A 67 -28.81 1.61 -2.32
CA GLN A 67 -28.99 0.33 -3.01
C GLN A 67 -29.79 0.50 -4.29
N GLY A 68 -29.35 -0.13 -5.38
CA GLY A 68 -29.92 -0.04 -6.72
C GLY A 68 -28.94 0.50 -7.75
N PRO A 69 -29.32 0.54 -9.02
CA PRO A 69 -28.55 1.27 -10.03
C PRO A 69 -28.37 2.72 -9.58
N VAL A 70 -27.15 3.13 -9.38
CA VAL A 70 -26.79 4.46 -8.90
C VAL A 70 -25.66 5.05 -9.73
N SER A 71 -25.73 6.34 -9.97
CA SER A 71 -24.63 7.14 -10.50
C SER A 71 -24.38 8.35 -9.63
N PHE A 72 -23.15 8.82 -9.62
CA PHE A 72 -22.73 10.04 -8.94
C PHE A 72 -22.18 11.01 -9.97
N ALA A 73 -22.45 12.28 -9.77
CA ALA A 73 -21.94 13.37 -10.57
C ALA A 73 -21.41 14.43 -9.61
N ILE A 74 -20.11 14.34 -9.33
CA ILE A 74 -19.44 15.10 -8.27
C ILE A 74 -18.70 16.27 -8.91
N PRO A 75 -19.10 17.53 -8.62
CA PRO A 75 -18.32 18.69 -9.07
C PRO A 75 -16.92 18.67 -8.45
N VAL A 76 -15.91 18.89 -9.27
CA VAL A 76 -14.52 19.00 -8.85
C VAL A 76 -13.94 20.35 -9.29
N PRO A 77 -12.98 20.93 -8.52
CA PRO A 77 -12.57 22.33 -8.74
C PRO A 77 -11.71 22.53 -9.98
N THR A 78 -11.05 21.49 -10.47
CA THR A 78 -10.09 21.58 -11.59
C THR A 78 -10.03 20.29 -12.35
N ALA A 79 -9.59 20.34 -13.61
CA ALA A 79 -9.11 19.15 -14.29
C ALA A 79 -7.91 18.55 -13.53
N GLY A 80 -7.83 17.22 -13.50
CA GLY A 80 -6.78 16.54 -12.76
C GLY A 80 -7.08 15.07 -12.53
N THR A 81 -6.20 14.39 -11.83
CA THR A 81 -6.41 13.01 -11.38
C THR A 81 -6.95 13.01 -9.95
N TYR A 82 -8.02 12.27 -9.75
CA TYR A 82 -8.70 12.13 -8.48
C TYR A 82 -8.63 10.68 -7.99
N ALA A 83 -8.34 10.49 -6.72
CA ALA A 83 -8.60 9.25 -6.00
C ALA A 83 -10.10 9.18 -5.72
N VAL A 84 -10.70 8.04 -5.98
CA VAL A 84 -12.10 7.75 -5.65
C VAL A 84 -12.11 6.48 -4.84
N ASP A 85 -12.61 6.55 -3.62
CA ASP A 85 -12.82 5.41 -2.76
C ASP A 85 -14.31 5.20 -2.51
N LEU A 86 -14.78 4.00 -2.82
CA LEU A 86 -16.14 3.57 -2.52
C LEU A 86 -16.11 2.70 -1.27
N LEU A 87 -16.78 3.15 -0.21
CA LEU A 87 -16.92 2.43 1.05
C LEU A 87 -18.09 1.46 0.94
N LEU A 88 -17.81 0.18 1.05
CA LEU A 88 -18.73 -0.91 0.78
C LEU A 88 -18.83 -1.85 1.99
N ALA A 89 -19.99 -2.46 2.20
CA ALA A 89 -20.16 -3.59 3.11
C ALA A 89 -21.37 -4.43 2.68
N GLU A 90 -21.33 -5.74 2.84
CA GLU A 90 -22.53 -6.55 2.69
C GLU A 90 -23.29 -6.62 4.01
N THR A 91 -24.34 -5.82 4.15
CA THR A 91 -25.15 -5.73 5.37
C THR A 91 -26.56 -6.32 5.19
N GLY A 92 -26.90 -6.80 4.02
CA GLY A 92 -28.20 -7.36 3.66
C GLY A 92 -28.24 -8.89 3.65
N GLY A 93 -27.12 -9.56 3.90
CA GLY A 93 -27.04 -11.02 3.98
C GLY A 93 -26.98 -11.72 2.61
N ALA A 94 -26.63 -11.01 1.54
CA ALA A 94 -26.35 -11.64 0.26
C ALA A 94 -25.15 -12.60 0.38
N GLN A 95 -25.26 -13.76 -0.26
CA GLN A 95 -24.18 -14.75 -0.32
C GLN A 95 -23.22 -14.42 -1.47
N PRO A 96 -21.99 -14.96 -1.49
CA PRO A 96 -21.09 -14.84 -2.64
C PRO A 96 -21.79 -15.13 -3.96
N GLY A 97 -21.59 -14.25 -4.94
CA GLY A 97 -22.23 -14.33 -6.27
C GLY A 97 -23.65 -13.74 -6.36
N GLN A 98 -24.27 -13.36 -5.25
CA GLN A 98 -25.64 -12.81 -5.27
C GLN A 98 -25.72 -11.29 -5.45
N ARG A 99 -24.63 -10.56 -5.17
CA ARG A 99 -24.52 -9.13 -5.39
C ARG A 99 -23.19 -8.83 -6.08
N VAL A 100 -23.24 -8.70 -7.40
CA VAL A 100 -22.05 -8.45 -8.21
C VAL A 100 -22.30 -7.24 -9.11
N PHE A 101 -21.38 -6.29 -9.13
CA PHE A 101 -21.50 -5.08 -9.95
C PHE A 101 -20.15 -4.59 -10.45
N ASP A 102 -20.17 -3.76 -11.49
CA ASP A 102 -18.99 -3.03 -11.94
C ASP A 102 -19.02 -1.60 -11.41
N VAL A 103 -17.85 -1.07 -11.12
CA VAL A 103 -17.64 0.37 -10.89
C VAL A 103 -17.08 0.98 -12.17
N LEU A 104 -17.83 1.94 -12.72
CA LEU A 104 -17.39 2.75 -13.85
C LEU A 104 -17.06 4.16 -13.37
N ALA A 105 -15.99 4.73 -13.91
CA ALA A 105 -15.69 6.14 -13.77
C ALA A 105 -15.37 6.72 -15.16
N GLU A 106 -15.89 7.89 -15.46
CA GLU A 106 -15.77 8.55 -16.78
C GLU A 106 -16.15 7.57 -17.91
N GLY A 107 -17.26 6.84 -17.74
CA GLY A 107 -17.78 5.86 -18.70
C GLY A 107 -16.94 4.59 -18.87
N THR A 108 -15.79 4.48 -18.22
CA THR A 108 -14.88 3.32 -18.32
C THR A 108 -15.00 2.43 -17.09
N VAL A 109 -15.04 1.10 -17.28
CA VAL A 109 -14.99 0.14 -16.17
C VAL A 109 -13.60 0.23 -15.49
N ARG A 110 -13.59 0.65 -14.24
CA ARG A 110 -12.38 0.76 -13.42
C ARG A 110 -12.21 -0.43 -12.49
N ALA A 111 -13.32 -0.92 -11.93
CA ALA A 111 -13.30 -2.11 -11.09
C ALA A 111 -14.43 -3.06 -11.53
N PRO A 112 -14.11 -4.16 -12.20
CA PRO A 112 -15.10 -5.12 -12.66
C PRO A 112 -15.48 -6.14 -11.59
N SER A 113 -16.72 -6.60 -11.63
CA SER A 113 -17.20 -7.79 -10.89
C SER A 113 -16.96 -7.72 -9.38
N ILE A 114 -17.25 -6.57 -8.77
CA ILE A 114 -17.17 -6.40 -7.32
C ILE A 114 -18.23 -7.26 -6.65
N ASP A 115 -17.79 -8.14 -5.77
CA ASP A 115 -18.59 -8.99 -4.89
C ASP A 115 -18.03 -8.85 -3.48
N VAL A 116 -18.63 -7.97 -2.67
CA VAL A 116 -18.14 -7.61 -1.34
C VAL A 116 -18.12 -8.83 -0.42
N GLU A 117 -19.17 -9.68 -0.47
CA GLU A 117 -19.24 -10.88 0.36
C GLU A 117 -18.12 -11.88 0.04
N ALA A 118 -17.82 -12.07 -1.25
CA ALA A 118 -16.73 -12.95 -1.68
C ALA A 118 -15.34 -12.38 -1.35
N ARG A 119 -15.21 -11.05 -1.25
CA ARG A 119 -13.93 -10.37 -0.98
C ARG A 119 -13.58 -10.38 0.50
N VAL A 120 -14.51 -9.99 1.35
CA VAL A 120 -14.22 -9.71 2.77
C VAL A 120 -15.15 -10.44 3.76
N GLY A 121 -16.21 -11.08 3.27
CA GLY A 121 -17.24 -11.72 4.10
C GLY A 121 -18.28 -10.75 4.64
N GLY A 122 -19.34 -11.30 5.26
CA GLY A 122 -20.48 -10.54 5.71
C GLY A 122 -20.18 -9.47 6.74
N ALA A 123 -20.87 -8.34 6.60
CA ALA A 123 -20.84 -7.20 7.52
C ALA A 123 -19.41 -6.74 7.90
N ARG A 124 -18.53 -6.68 6.92
CA ARG A 124 -17.17 -6.15 7.04
C ARG A 124 -16.97 -5.00 6.05
N ALA A 125 -16.23 -3.97 6.46
CA ALA A 125 -15.83 -2.89 5.59
C ALA A 125 -14.93 -3.39 4.46
N ASP A 126 -15.22 -2.95 3.23
CA ASP A 126 -14.44 -3.18 2.01
C ASP A 126 -14.32 -1.86 1.25
N HIS A 127 -13.23 -1.70 0.53
CA HIS A 127 -12.93 -0.51 -0.25
C HIS A 127 -12.68 -0.86 -1.72
N VAL A 128 -13.22 -0.02 -2.61
CA VAL A 128 -12.86 -0.04 -4.04
C VAL A 128 -12.25 1.30 -4.38
N VAL A 129 -10.92 1.31 -4.49
CA VAL A 129 -10.15 2.53 -4.70
C VAL A 129 -9.65 2.58 -6.14
N VAL A 130 -9.92 3.69 -6.84
CA VAL A 130 -9.52 3.90 -8.23
C VAL A 130 -9.01 5.32 -8.44
N ALA A 131 -8.03 5.47 -9.32
CA ALA A 131 -7.59 6.78 -9.80
C ALA A 131 -8.35 7.13 -11.09
N VAL A 132 -8.87 8.35 -11.17
CA VAL A 132 -9.74 8.81 -12.25
C VAL A 132 -9.24 10.13 -12.80
N LEU A 133 -8.96 10.19 -14.09
CA LEU A 133 -8.64 11.42 -14.79
C LEU A 133 -9.95 12.15 -15.15
N VAL A 134 -10.11 13.35 -14.61
CA VAL A 134 -11.25 14.25 -14.89
C VAL A 134 -10.76 15.46 -15.67
N THR A 135 -11.43 15.79 -16.79
CA THR A 135 -11.00 16.87 -17.68
C THR A 135 -12.01 18.02 -17.80
N ASP A 136 -13.24 17.80 -17.35
CA ASP A 136 -14.37 18.73 -17.54
C ASP A 136 -14.90 19.35 -16.24
N GLY A 137 -14.22 19.10 -15.10
CA GLY A 137 -14.62 19.62 -13.78
C GLY A 137 -15.76 18.83 -13.13
N ARG A 138 -16.06 17.63 -13.62
CA ARG A 138 -17.13 16.78 -13.08
C ARG A 138 -16.71 15.33 -13.09
N LEU A 139 -16.57 14.73 -11.93
CA LEU A 139 -16.33 13.30 -11.78
C LEU A 139 -17.64 12.53 -11.92
N GLU A 140 -17.70 11.62 -12.88
CA GLU A 140 -18.84 10.73 -13.09
C GLU A 140 -18.53 9.30 -12.65
N LEU A 141 -19.36 8.76 -11.73
CA LEU A 141 -19.27 7.38 -11.26
C LEU A 141 -20.59 6.66 -11.54
N GLN A 142 -20.51 5.37 -11.81
CA GLN A 142 -21.68 4.52 -11.97
C GLN A 142 -21.42 3.13 -11.37
N LEU A 143 -22.36 2.64 -10.56
CA LEU A 143 -22.41 1.25 -10.14
C LEU A 143 -23.36 0.49 -11.07
N ARG A 144 -22.79 -0.35 -11.93
CA ARG A 144 -23.54 -1.11 -12.93
C ARG A 144 -23.78 -2.53 -12.45
N PRO A 145 -25.04 -2.94 -12.21
CA PRO A 145 -25.33 -4.29 -11.73
C PRO A 145 -24.94 -5.36 -12.77
N ARG A 146 -24.41 -6.47 -12.30
CA ARG A 146 -24.25 -7.74 -13.04
C ARG A 146 -25.18 -8.80 -12.48
N VAL A 147 -25.22 -8.95 -11.15
CA VAL A 147 -26.11 -9.84 -10.41
C VAL A 147 -26.65 -9.08 -9.21
N GLY A 148 -27.93 -9.17 -8.95
CA GLY A 148 -28.58 -8.48 -7.83
C GLY A 148 -28.51 -6.97 -7.93
N VAL A 149 -28.49 -6.30 -6.79
CA VAL A 149 -28.59 -4.83 -6.67
C VAL A 149 -27.29 -4.28 -6.06
N PRO A 150 -26.57 -3.36 -6.72
CA PRO A 150 -25.41 -2.70 -6.15
C PRO A 150 -25.75 -1.99 -4.83
N ALA A 151 -24.75 -1.88 -3.95
CA ALA A 151 -24.86 -1.15 -2.70
C ALA A 151 -23.59 -0.38 -2.42
N VAL A 152 -23.71 0.88 -1.97
CA VAL A 152 -22.58 1.71 -1.57
C VAL A 152 -22.96 2.54 -0.35
N GLY A 153 -22.07 2.58 0.63
CA GLY A 153 -22.25 3.34 1.86
C GLY A 153 -21.80 4.78 1.74
N ALA A 154 -20.61 4.99 1.18
CA ALA A 154 -20.03 6.32 1.02
C ALA A 154 -19.07 6.38 -0.17
N VAL A 155 -18.75 7.60 -0.60
CA VAL A 155 -17.77 7.90 -1.64
C VAL A 155 -16.85 9.02 -1.12
N ASP A 156 -15.56 8.75 -1.03
CA ASP A 156 -14.51 9.76 -0.79
C ASP A 156 -13.82 10.09 -2.12
N VAL A 157 -13.57 11.36 -2.35
CA VAL A 157 -12.90 11.85 -3.55
C VAL A 157 -11.82 12.84 -3.14
N ALA A 158 -10.58 12.58 -3.52
CA ALA A 158 -9.45 13.44 -3.22
C ALA A 158 -8.66 13.80 -4.48
N LEU A 159 -8.24 15.06 -4.61
CA LEU A 159 -7.34 15.48 -5.68
C LEU A 159 -5.94 14.89 -5.45
N VAL A 160 -5.46 14.07 -6.39
CA VAL A 160 -4.10 13.50 -6.38
C VAL A 160 -3.13 14.39 -7.12
N SER A 161 -3.53 14.86 -8.31
CA SER A 161 -2.71 15.70 -9.17
C SER A 161 -3.59 16.71 -9.91
N SER A 162 -3.20 17.98 -9.91
CA SER A 162 -3.84 19.03 -10.69
C SER A 162 -3.41 19.05 -12.17
N THR A 163 -2.44 18.22 -12.54
CA THR A 163 -2.11 17.95 -13.93
C THR A 163 -2.98 16.80 -14.42
N ALA A 164 -3.74 17.03 -15.49
CA ALA A 164 -4.58 16.01 -16.11
C ALA A 164 -3.70 15.07 -16.97
N THR A 165 -2.90 14.26 -16.31
CA THR A 165 -2.01 13.28 -16.94
C THR A 165 -2.45 11.87 -16.61
N ALA A 166 -2.35 10.96 -17.58
CA ALA A 166 -2.52 9.53 -17.33
C ALA A 166 -1.38 9.02 -16.41
N GLU A 167 -1.63 7.90 -15.74
CA GLU A 167 -0.58 7.20 -14.97
C GLU A 167 0.63 6.95 -15.87
N HIS A 168 1.81 7.36 -15.42
CA HIS A 168 3.06 7.17 -16.14
C HIS A 168 4.19 6.81 -15.18
N THR A 169 5.11 5.99 -15.65
CA THR A 169 6.25 5.54 -14.86
C THR A 169 7.27 6.68 -14.72
N VAL A 170 7.62 7.01 -13.48
CA VAL A 170 8.64 8.01 -13.12
C VAL A 170 9.95 7.39 -12.66
N PHE A 171 9.90 6.13 -12.24
CA PHE A 171 11.06 5.33 -11.89
C PHE A 171 10.85 3.90 -12.38
N ASP A 172 11.87 3.33 -13.01
CA ASP A 172 11.85 1.98 -13.55
C ASP A 172 13.27 1.42 -13.54
N ASP A 173 13.53 0.48 -12.62
CA ASP A 173 14.80 -0.23 -12.56
C ASP A 173 14.57 -1.71 -12.84
N THR A 174 15.19 -2.20 -13.90
CA THR A 174 15.18 -3.59 -14.34
C THR A 174 16.42 -4.34 -13.92
N PHE A 175 17.29 -3.72 -13.12
CA PHE A 175 18.52 -4.27 -12.58
C PHE A 175 19.45 -4.90 -13.64
N ALA A 176 19.42 -4.34 -14.86
CA ALA A 176 20.25 -4.80 -15.96
C ALA A 176 21.73 -4.42 -15.73
N GLY A 177 22.61 -5.40 -15.86
CA GLY A 177 24.04 -5.18 -15.73
C GLY A 177 24.82 -6.47 -15.51
N PRO A 178 26.16 -6.40 -15.51
CA PRO A 178 27.00 -7.59 -15.35
C PRO A 178 26.96 -8.13 -13.92
N ALA A 179 27.15 -9.45 -13.80
CA ALA A 179 27.23 -10.11 -12.49
C ALA A 179 28.29 -9.50 -11.58
N GLY A 180 27.96 -9.29 -10.31
CA GLY A 180 28.82 -8.69 -9.31
C GLY A 180 28.87 -7.16 -9.31
N ALA A 181 28.23 -6.49 -10.28
CA ALA A 181 28.14 -5.03 -10.28
C ALA A 181 27.20 -4.53 -9.19
N ALA A 182 27.43 -3.28 -8.75
CA ALA A 182 26.50 -2.58 -7.88
C ALA A 182 25.21 -2.22 -8.64
N PRO A 183 24.06 -2.08 -7.97
CA PRO A 183 22.84 -1.54 -8.59
C PRO A 183 23.00 -0.07 -8.99
N ASP A 184 21.99 0.47 -9.66
CA ASP A 184 21.95 1.90 -10.04
C ASP A 184 22.21 2.82 -8.85
N ALA A 185 22.77 3.99 -9.10
CA ALA A 185 23.12 4.98 -8.09
C ALA A 185 21.91 5.57 -7.34
N ALA A 186 20.69 5.32 -7.81
CA ALA A 186 19.47 5.63 -7.03
C ALA A 186 19.41 4.82 -5.73
N TRP A 187 19.94 3.60 -5.72
CA TRP A 187 19.98 2.72 -4.57
C TRP A 187 21.26 2.92 -3.77
N GLN A 188 21.10 3.23 -2.50
CA GLN A 188 22.21 3.42 -1.57
C GLN A 188 22.24 2.30 -0.54
N PRO A 189 23.34 1.52 -0.44
CA PRO A 189 23.49 0.53 0.63
C PRO A 189 23.51 1.19 1.99
N GLN A 190 22.67 0.72 2.89
CA GLN A 190 22.75 1.00 4.32
C GLN A 190 23.66 -0.04 4.97
N THR A 191 24.47 0.37 5.94
CA THR A 191 25.43 -0.51 6.60
C THR A 191 25.30 -0.43 8.11
N GLY A 192 25.77 -1.48 8.81
CA GLY A 192 25.77 -1.56 10.26
C GLY A 192 24.92 -2.69 10.81
N GLY A 193 25.02 -2.92 12.10
CA GLY A 193 24.24 -3.91 12.85
C GLY A 193 23.21 -3.27 13.77
N ARG A 194 22.56 -4.11 14.63
CA ARG A 194 21.58 -3.69 15.65
C ARG A 194 20.30 -3.03 15.14
N TRP A 195 19.87 -3.42 13.96
CA TRP A 195 18.57 -3.04 13.43
C TRP A 195 17.42 -3.64 14.26
N GLY A 196 16.19 -3.13 14.07
CA GLY A 196 15.02 -3.61 14.81
C GLY A 196 15.17 -3.55 16.34
N GLY A 197 15.84 -2.52 16.86
CA GLY A 197 16.12 -2.41 18.31
C GLY A 197 17.14 -3.42 18.82
N GLY A 198 17.93 -4.06 17.93
CA GLY A 198 18.95 -5.07 18.27
C GLY A 198 18.41 -6.51 18.30
N ALA A 199 17.17 -6.74 17.92
CA ALA A 199 16.60 -8.08 17.84
C ALA A 199 16.95 -8.81 16.51
N GLU A 200 17.35 -8.07 15.48
CA GLU A 200 17.83 -8.62 14.22
C GLU A 200 19.30 -9.07 14.33
N LEU A 201 19.64 -10.14 13.62
CA LEU A 201 20.92 -10.85 13.77
C LEU A 201 21.99 -10.45 12.74
N GLN A 202 21.58 -9.79 11.64
CA GLN A 202 22.50 -9.38 10.58
C GLN A 202 23.17 -8.03 10.85
N ALA A 203 24.38 -7.88 10.32
CA ALA A 203 24.90 -6.61 9.89
C ALA A 203 24.61 -6.41 8.41
N TYR A 204 24.04 -5.27 8.01
CA TYR A 204 23.95 -4.90 6.60
C TYR A 204 25.30 -4.41 6.10
N THR A 205 25.67 -4.82 4.89
CA THR A 205 26.93 -4.46 4.25
C THR A 205 26.74 -4.09 2.79
N ALA A 206 27.66 -3.30 2.24
CA ALA A 206 27.73 -2.97 0.83
C ALA A 206 28.59 -3.93 -0.01
N ARG A 207 28.99 -5.09 0.57
CA ARG A 207 29.84 -6.07 -0.12
C ARG A 207 29.09 -6.72 -1.27
N ALA A 208 29.74 -6.95 -2.41
CA ALA A 208 29.13 -7.64 -3.55
C ALA A 208 28.60 -9.05 -3.21
N SER A 209 29.11 -9.68 -2.13
CA SER A 209 28.60 -10.93 -1.59
C SER A 209 27.24 -10.82 -0.90
N ASN A 210 26.82 -9.60 -0.52
CA ASN A 210 25.53 -9.33 0.11
C ASN A 210 24.60 -8.55 -0.81
N VAL A 211 25.12 -7.67 -1.68
CA VAL A 211 24.31 -6.90 -2.63
C VAL A 211 25.03 -6.73 -3.94
N SER A 212 24.46 -7.23 -5.02
CA SER A 212 25.00 -7.08 -6.39
C SER A 212 23.95 -7.44 -7.44
N LEU A 213 24.20 -7.04 -8.67
CA LEU A 213 23.48 -7.59 -9.83
C LEU A 213 23.94 -9.03 -10.08
N ASP A 214 23.01 -9.90 -10.51
CA ASP A 214 23.31 -11.31 -10.78
C ASP A 214 23.79 -11.59 -12.22
N GLY A 215 23.71 -10.58 -13.11
CA GLY A 215 24.05 -10.70 -14.53
C GLY A 215 22.93 -11.26 -15.41
N SER A 216 21.78 -11.56 -14.81
CA SER A 216 20.59 -12.09 -15.49
C SER A 216 19.39 -11.13 -15.41
N GLY A 217 19.64 -9.87 -15.04
CA GLY A 217 18.61 -8.83 -14.90
C GLY A 217 17.98 -8.81 -13.53
N HIS A 218 18.66 -9.28 -12.48
CA HIS A 218 18.13 -9.20 -11.13
C HIS A 218 19.12 -8.55 -10.17
N LEU A 219 18.58 -7.83 -9.20
CA LEU A 219 19.27 -7.45 -7.99
C LEU A 219 19.20 -8.60 -6.97
N ALA A 220 20.34 -9.00 -6.44
CA ALA A 220 20.47 -10.03 -5.43
C ALA A 220 20.82 -9.39 -4.07
N LEU A 221 19.92 -9.51 -3.08
CA LEU A 221 20.20 -9.22 -1.69
C LEU A 221 20.39 -10.56 -0.95
N THR A 222 21.61 -10.82 -0.48
CA THR A 222 22.00 -12.13 0.04
C THR A 222 22.33 -12.07 1.53
N ALA A 223 21.53 -12.76 2.34
CA ALA A 223 21.84 -13.04 3.72
C ALA A 223 22.80 -14.23 3.81
N ARG A 224 23.83 -14.10 4.67
CA ARG A 224 24.87 -15.12 4.86
C ARG A 224 25.12 -15.35 6.35
N ARG A 225 25.10 -16.61 6.76
CA ARG A 225 25.48 -17.00 8.11
C ARG A 225 27.01 -16.95 8.21
N GLU A 226 27.51 -15.90 8.80
CA GLU A 226 28.94 -15.68 9.04
C GLU A 226 29.14 -14.72 10.21
N SER A 227 30.23 -14.90 10.96
CA SER A 227 30.60 -13.93 11.98
C SER A 227 31.17 -12.69 11.33
N TYR A 228 30.60 -11.53 11.62
CA TYR A 228 31.03 -10.26 11.07
C TYR A 228 31.06 -9.19 12.16
N THR A 229 32.22 -8.55 12.32
CA THR A 229 32.37 -7.40 13.21
C THR A 229 32.37 -6.13 12.39
N GLY A 230 31.34 -5.29 12.54
CA GLY A 230 31.22 -4.01 11.86
C GLY A 230 32.20 -2.95 12.38
N PRO A 231 32.28 -1.81 11.66
CA PRO A 231 33.13 -0.68 12.08
C PRO A 231 32.78 -0.16 13.49
N GLU A 232 31.53 -0.32 13.91
CA GLU A 232 31.01 0.04 15.23
C GLU A 232 31.45 -0.94 16.34
N GLY A 233 32.24 -1.98 16.02
CA GLY A 233 32.72 -2.98 16.95
C GLY A 233 31.70 -4.05 17.36
N ALA A 234 30.47 -3.98 16.87
CA ALA A 234 29.48 -5.01 17.15
C ALA A 234 29.69 -6.24 16.25
N THR A 235 29.63 -7.44 16.86
CA THR A 235 29.70 -8.71 16.12
C THR A 235 28.31 -9.27 15.90
N ASN A 236 27.98 -9.53 14.65
CA ASN A 236 26.74 -10.13 14.19
C ASN A 236 27.00 -11.55 13.68
N SER A 237 26.00 -12.43 13.77
CA SER A 237 26.10 -13.83 13.31
C SER A 237 25.66 -14.02 11.86
N TYR A 238 25.15 -12.96 11.23
CA TYR A 238 24.79 -12.88 9.83
C TYR A 238 25.26 -11.58 9.21
N THR A 239 25.48 -11.60 7.90
CA THR A 239 25.52 -10.41 7.09
C THR A 239 24.36 -10.44 6.09
N SER A 240 23.90 -9.27 5.64
CA SER A 240 22.85 -9.15 4.65
C SER A 240 22.93 -7.80 3.92
N ALA A 241 21.86 -7.40 3.24
CA ALA A 241 21.78 -6.13 2.54
C ALA A 241 20.49 -5.38 2.84
N ARG A 242 20.62 -4.05 2.88
CA ARG A 242 19.54 -3.06 2.85
C ARG A 242 19.93 -1.95 1.90
N LEU A 243 19.03 -1.61 1.00
CA LEU A 243 19.14 -0.52 0.03
C LEU A 243 18.02 0.46 0.22
N GLU A 244 18.29 1.73 0.05
CA GLU A 244 17.25 2.77 0.05
C GLU A 244 17.49 3.82 -1.03
N THR A 245 16.43 4.51 -1.45
CA THR A 245 16.51 5.59 -2.42
C THR A 245 16.50 6.98 -1.79
N GLY A 246 16.54 7.07 -0.46
CA GLY A 246 16.49 8.31 0.31
C GLY A 246 17.52 9.36 -0.17
N GLY A 247 17.06 10.60 -0.33
CA GLY A 247 17.88 11.68 -0.86
C GLY A 247 18.20 11.61 -2.36
N ARG A 248 17.71 10.58 -3.07
CA ARG A 248 17.90 10.36 -4.52
C ARG A 248 16.58 10.32 -5.28
N LEU A 249 15.66 9.50 -4.79
CA LEU A 249 14.32 9.36 -5.31
C LEU A 249 13.34 9.40 -4.14
N SER A 250 12.45 10.38 -4.17
CA SER A 250 11.31 10.46 -3.27
C SER A 250 10.07 10.75 -4.08
N PHE A 251 8.96 10.22 -3.65
CA PHE A 251 7.67 10.42 -4.30
C PHE A 251 6.55 10.52 -3.25
N ARG A 252 5.47 11.11 -3.65
CA ARG A 252 4.25 11.15 -2.85
C ARG A 252 3.09 10.78 -3.75
N TYR A 253 2.34 9.77 -3.31
CA TYR A 253 1.25 9.15 -4.05
C TYR A 253 1.70 8.50 -5.36
N GLY A 254 0.95 7.53 -5.80
CA GLY A 254 1.23 6.76 -6.99
C GLY A 254 1.11 5.26 -6.75
N ARG A 255 1.52 4.51 -7.74
CA ARG A 255 1.66 3.05 -7.65
C ARG A 255 3.13 2.71 -7.50
N VAL A 256 3.45 1.96 -6.47
CA VAL A 256 4.78 1.41 -6.27
C VAL A 256 4.72 -0.11 -6.38
N SER A 257 5.68 -0.71 -7.10
CA SER A 257 5.67 -2.15 -7.34
C SER A 257 7.08 -2.71 -7.38
N ALA A 258 7.23 -3.95 -6.92
CA ALA A 258 8.43 -4.75 -7.14
C ALA A 258 8.06 -6.17 -7.57
N SER A 259 8.76 -6.67 -8.59
CA SER A 259 8.74 -8.08 -8.98
C SER A 259 9.87 -8.79 -8.23
N MET A 260 9.52 -9.69 -7.31
CA MET A 260 10.49 -10.31 -6.40
C MET A 260 10.27 -11.81 -6.26
N ARG A 261 11.39 -12.54 -6.10
CA ARG A 261 11.40 -13.93 -5.61
C ARG A 261 12.01 -13.95 -4.22
N VAL A 262 11.19 -14.23 -3.23
CA VAL A 262 11.57 -14.20 -1.81
C VAL A 262 12.22 -15.52 -1.37
N PRO A 263 13.14 -15.52 -0.41
CA PRO A 263 13.68 -16.76 0.15
C PRO A 263 12.70 -17.41 1.12
N ALA A 264 12.75 -18.74 1.24
CA ALA A 264 12.16 -19.51 2.33
C ALA A 264 13.22 -19.87 3.37
N GLY A 265 12.79 -20.13 4.60
CA GLY A 265 13.62 -20.55 5.74
C GLY A 265 13.37 -19.75 7.00
N ALA A 266 13.29 -20.39 8.15
CA ALA A 266 12.99 -19.75 9.41
C ALA A 266 13.95 -18.59 9.71
N GLY A 267 13.42 -17.49 10.20
CA GLY A 267 14.16 -16.30 10.55
C GLY A 267 14.53 -15.37 9.38
N TYR A 268 14.31 -15.71 8.13
CA TYR A 268 14.48 -14.76 7.02
C TYR A 268 13.25 -13.85 6.90
N TRP A 269 13.52 -12.56 6.68
CA TRP A 269 12.51 -11.51 6.60
C TRP A 269 12.83 -10.55 5.43
N PRO A 270 12.45 -10.92 4.21
CA PRO A 270 12.52 -10.03 3.07
C PRO A 270 11.42 -8.97 3.15
N ALA A 271 11.76 -7.72 2.77
CA ALA A 271 10.82 -6.62 2.73
C ALA A 271 11.09 -5.68 1.54
N PHE A 272 9.98 -5.17 0.99
CA PHE A 272 9.91 -4.05 0.07
C PHE A 272 8.92 -3.03 0.62
N TRP A 273 9.39 -1.82 0.90
CA TRP A 273 8.64 -0.82 1.64
C TRP A 273 9.05 0.60 1.29
N ALA A 274 8.31 1.56 1.77
CA ALA A 274 8.61 2.97 1.65
C ALA A 274 8.63 3.61 3.02
N LEU A 275 9.57 4.54 3.22
CA LEU A 275 9.78 5.26 4.46
C LEU A 275 9.69 6.75 4.21
N GLY A 276 8.98 7.47 5.09
CA GLY A 276 8.84 8.90 5.00
C GLY A 276 10.19 9.63 5.06
N ASP A 277 10.37 10.56 4.15
CA ASP A 277 11.56 11.40 4.14
C ASP A 277 11.59 12.28 5.40
N ALA A 278 12.73 12.31 6.07
CA ALA A 278 12.98 13.19 7.21
C ALA A 278 13.03 14.69 6.83
N ALA A 279 12.55 15.06 5.64
CA ALA A 279 12.41 16.43 5.19
C ALA A 279 11.43 17.17 6.12
N GLY A 280 11.98 17.93 7.07
CA GLY A 280 11.20 18.56 8.15
C GLY A 280 11.52 18.00 9.53
N GLY A 281 12.43 17.01 9.65
CA GLY A 281 12.91 16.46 10.92
C GLY A 281 11.96 15.48 11.60
N ALA A 282 10.89 15.04 10.90
CA ALA A 282 10.01 14.00 11.44
C ALA A 282 10.80 12.70 11.59
N GLN A 283 10.69 12.11 12.79
CA GLN A 283 11.26 10.79 13.06
C GLN A 283 10.15 9.73 13.00
N TRP A 284 10.52 8.50 12.73
CA TRP A 284 9.59 7.39 12.85
C TRP A 284 8.98 7.33 14.28
N PRO A 285 7.67 7.08 14.44
CA PRO A 285 6.68 6.75 13.41
C PRO A 285 5.99 7.96 12.74
N SER A 286 6.35 9.20 13.10
CA SER A 286 5.72 10.41 12.55
C SER A 286 6.14 10.72 11.11
N ALA A 287 7.21 10.10 10.62
CA ALA A 287 7.61 10.15 9.22
C ALA A 287 6.66 9.37 8.31
N GLY A 288 5.96 8.36 8.85
CA GLY A 288 5.14 7.44 8.06
C GLY A 288 5.96 6.29 7.46
N GLU A 289 5.28 5.18 7.17
CA GLU A 289 5.86 3.99 6.55
C GLU A 289 4.77 3.21 5.81
N ILE A 290 5.09 2.70 4.64
CA ILE A 290 4.22 1.83 3.83
C ILE A 290 4.98 0.56 3.49
N ASP A 291 4.62 -0.55 4.14
CA ASP A 291 5.19 -1.87 3.86
C ASP A 291 4.42 -2.50 2.71
N VAL A 292 4.95 -2.35 1.48
CA VAL A 292 4.32 -2.90 0.27
C VAL A 292 4.27 -4.41 0.32
N ALA A 293 5.34 -5.03 0.83
CA ALA A 293 5.42 -6.47 1.06
C ALA A 293 6.43 -6.80 2.17
N GLU A 294 5.95 -7.45 3.19
CA GLU A 294 6.77 -8.11 4.20
C GLU A 294 6.44 -9.60 4.23
N LEU A 295 7.45 -10.44 4.32
CA LEU A 295 7.27 -11.87 4.41
C LEU A 295 8.21 -12.47 5.47
N ILE A 296 7.78 -13.56 6.08
CA ILE A 296 8.64 -14.37 6.97
C ILE A 296 8.88 -15.74 6.35
N GLY A 297 10.15 -16.14 6.28
CA GLY A 297 10.58 -17.27 5.48
C GLY A 297 10.01 -18.63 5.90
N GLN A 298 9.52 -18.79 7.14
CA GLN A 298 8.80 -19.98 7.62
C GLN A 298 7.33 -20.02 7.18
N ARG A 299 6.80 -18.90 6.65
CA ARG A 299 5.42 -18.81 6.08
C ARG A 299 5.49 -18.28 4.65
N PRO A 300 6.21 -18.97 3.74
CA PRO A 300 6.56 -18.42 2.43
C PRO A 300 5.37 -18.27 1.46
N ALA A 301 4.15 -18.64 1.87
CA ALA A 301 2.93 -18.37 1.11
C ALA A 301 2.16 -17.13 1.60
N ALA A 302 2.57 -16.52 2.71
CA ALA A 302 1.91 -15.34 3.26
C ALA A 302 2.74 -14.09 2.97
N VAL A 303 2.05 -13.03 2.56
CA VAL A 303 2.58 -11.68 2.44
C VAL A 303 1.73 -10.73 3.26
N ASP A 304 2.37 -9.82 3.95
CA ASP A 304 1.76 -8.77 4.72
C ASP A 304 2.00 -7.42 4.06
N GLY A 305 0.96 -6.58 3.99
CA GLY A 305 1.04 -5.18 3.61
C GLY A 305 0.54 -4.32 4.77
N HIS A 306 1.34 -3.35 5.21
CA HIS A 306 1.03 -2.52 6.36
C HIS A 306 1.28 -1.04 6.11
N VAL A 307 0.66 -0.20 6.93
CA VAL A 307 1.04 1.19 7.10
C VAL A 307 1.34 1.46 8.56
N HIS A 308 2.32 2.31 8.83
CA HIS A 308 2.67 2.73 10.18
C HIS A 308 2.60 4.25 10.33
N GLY A 309 2.20 4.67 11.52
CA GLY A 309 2.13 6.07 11.89
C GLY A 309 2.07 6.24 13.41
N PRO A 310 1.98 7.48 13.90
CA PRO A 310 1.91 7.76 15.32
C PRO A 310 0.47 7.71 15.85
N THR A 311 0.32 7.27 17.08
CA THR A 311 -0.88 7.55 17.87
C THR A 311 -0.87 9.02 18.34
N ALA A 312 -1.96 9.45 18.98
CA ALA A 312 -2.04 10.78 19.61
C ALA A 312 -0.96 10.99 20.70
N THR A 313 -0.45 9.90 21.29
CA THR A 313 0.64 9.93 22.30
C THR A 313 2.03 9.78 21.70
N GLY A 314 2.14 9.63 20.37
CA GLY A 314 3.42 9.49 19.66
C GLY A 314 3.96 8.06 19.57
N THR A 315 3.27 7.06 20.16
CA THR A 315 3.65 5.65 19.98
C THR A 315 3.26 5.17 18.57
N ALA A 316 4.01 4.22 18.02
CA ALA A 316 3.69 3.65 16.72
C ALA A 316 2.39 2.83 16.75
N TYR A 317 1.63 2.89 15.67
CA TYR A 317 0.61 1.90 15.32
C TYR A 317 0.97 1.25 13.98
N GLY A 318 0.49 0.02 13.75
CA GLY A 318 0.45 -0.64 12.45
C GLY A 318 -0.99 -0.98 12.09
N SER A 319 -1.34 -0.83 10.81
CA SER A 319 -2.61 -1.26 10.25
C SER A 319 -2.36 -1.88 8.89
N GLY A 320 -2.95 -3.05 8.61
CA GLY A 320 -2.66 -3.74 7.37
C GLY A 320 -3.41 -5.04 7.18
N TYR A 321 -3.00 -5.78 6.17
CA TYR A 321 -3.66 -7.01 5.73
C TYR A 321 -2.63 -8.07 5.38
N GLU A 322 -2.95 -9.32 5.73
CA GLU A 322 -2.23 -10.49 5.27
C GLU A 322 -2.95 -11.14 4.09
N ARG A 323 -2.19 -11.58 3.12
CA ARG A 323 -2.65 -12.42 2.01
C ARG A 323 -1.92 -13.74 2.00
N THR A 324 -2.62 -14.84 2.14
CA THR A 324 -2.09 -16.19 1.89
C THR A 324 -2.34 -16.57 0.43
N ALA A 325 -1.28 -16.81 -0.31
CA ALA A 325 -1.31 -17.32 -1.68
C ALA A 325 -1.58 -18.86 -1.69
N PRO A 326 -2.08 -19.42 -2.80
CA PRO A 326 -2.35 -20.85 -2.89
C PRO A 326 -1.09 -21.74 -2.90
N SER A 327 0.09 -21.13 -3.13
CA SER A 327 1.40 -21.78 -3.14
C SER A 327 2.48 -20.86 -2.56
N SER A 328 3.65 -21.42 -2.28
CA SER A 328 4.79 -20.67 -1.78
C SER A 328 5.23 -19.59 -2.77
N LEU A 329 5.35 -18.35 -2.32
CA LEU A 329 5.87 -17.20 -3.07
C LEU A 329 7.40 -17.29 -3.30
N ALA A 330 8.08 -18.25 -2.65
CA ALA A 330 9.50 -18.51 -2.88
C ALA A 330 9.78 -19.33 -4.15
N LEU A 331 8.74 -19.87 -4.82
CA LEU A 331 8.87 -20.74 -5.99
C LEU A 331 9.09 -19.96 -7.30
N GLY A 332 8.77 -18.67 -7.34
CA GLY A 332 8.86 -17.84 -8.54
C GLY A 332 8.88 -16.36 -8.21
N PHE A 333 8.94 -15.56 -9.26
CA PHE A 333 8.74 -14.12 -9.14
C PHE A 333 7.25 -13.82 -9.01
N HIS A 334 6.93 -12.91 -8.09
CA HIS A 334 5.61 -12.37 -7.87
C HIS A 334 5.67 -10.85 -7.85
N THR A 335 4.62 -10.19 -8.29
CA THR A 335 4.53 -8.72 -8.27
C THR A 335 3.79 -8.28 -7.02
N TYR A 336 4.49 -7.55 -6.17
CA TYR A 336 3.96 -6.91 -4.98
C TYR A 336 3.77 -5.43 -5.27
N SER A 337 2.61 -4.87 -4.97
CA SER A 337 2.34 -3.45 -5.24
C SER A 337 1.48 -2.79 -4.18
N ALA A 338 1.67 -1.49 -4.04
CA ALA A 338 0.77 -0.61 -3.31
C ALA A 338 0.32 0.53 -4.21
N LEU A 339 -1.00 0.78 -4.24
CA LEU A 339 -1.58 2.01 -4.76
C LEU A 339 -1.76 2.96 -3.58
N TRP A 340 -0.90 3.97 -3.51
CA TRP A 340 -0.91 4.98 -2.44
C TRP A 340 -1.59 6.25 -2.93
N LEU A 341 -2.69 6.59 -2.29
CA LEU A 341 -3.51 7.77 -2.57
C LEU A 341 -3.65 8.62 -1.28
N PRO A 342 -4.19 9.83 -1.34
CA PRO A 342 -4.18 10.75 -0.20
C PRO A 342 -4.74 10.20 1.13
N ASP A 343 -5.79 9.41 1.08
CA ASP A 343 -6.43 8.86 2.27
C ASP A 343 -6.41 7.33 2.33
N SER A 344 -5.75 6.65 1.38
CA SER A 344 -5.75 5.19 1.34
C SER A 344 -4.48 4.59 0.76
N VAL A 345 -4.16 3.36 1.20
CA VAL A 345 -3.15 2.49 0.60
C VAL A 345 -3.78 1.14 0.33
N THR A 346 -3.82 0.74 -0.95
CA THR A 346 -4.35 -0.56 -1.40
C THR A 346 -3.20 -1.47 -1.78
N PHE A 347 -3.12 -2.64 -1.16
CA PHE A 347 -2.09 -3.64 -1.40
C PHE A 347 -2.56 -4.70 -2.40
N SER A 348 -1.65 -5.09 -3.30
CA SER A 348 -1.94 -6.09 -4.34
C SER A 348 -0.81 -7.11 -4.45
N LEU A 349 -1.18 -8.36 -4.74
CA LEU A 349 -0.30 -9.44 -5.12
C LEU A 349 -0.70 -9.95 -6.51
N ASP A 350 0.25 -9.95 -7.44
CA ASP A 350 0.03 -10.37 -8.84
C ASP A 350 -1.16 -9.66 -9.49
N GLY A 351 -1.30 -8.36 -9.24
CA GLY A 351 -2.36 -7.51 -9.76
C GLY A 351 -3.74 -7.75 -9.14
N LYS A 352 -3.82 -8.50 -8.04
CA LYS A 352 -5.06 -8.72 -7.29
C LYS A 352 -4.97 -8.02 -5.94
N ASP A 353 -5.85 -7.06 -5.72
CA ASP A 353 -5.96 -6.35 -4.45
C ASP A 353 -6.39 -7.32 -3.35
N TYR A 354 -5.78 -7.19 -2.16
CA TYR A 354 -6.09 -8.02 -1.02
C TYR A 354 -6.42 -7.24 0.26
N GLY A 355 -6.18 -5.94 0.27
CA GLY A 355 -6.56 -5.09 1.38
C GLY A 355 -6.32 -3.62 1.09
N THR A 356 -7.16 -2.78 1.68
CA THR A 356 -7.01 -1.32 1.66
C THR A 356 -7.02 -0.81 3.09
N VAL A 357 -5.97 -0.12 3.50
CA VAL A 357 -5.99 0.69 4.71
C VAL A 357 -6.48 2.07 4.33
N ASP A 358 -7.62 2.46 4.88
CA ASP A 358 -8.20 3.77 4.67
C ASP A 358 -8.15 4.60 5.96
N ARG A 359 -7.90 5.89 5.78
CA ARG A 359 -7.88 6.86 6.88
C ARG A 359 -9.21 6.93 7.63
N ALA A 360 -10.35 6.68 6.95
CA ALA A 360 -11.68 6.69 7.58
C ALA A 360 -11.85 5.57 8.60
N ASP A 361 -11.12 4.47 8.43
CA ASP A 361 -11.24 3.28 9.25
C ASP A 361 -10.24 3.20 10.39
N LEU A 362 -9.28 4.13 10.45
CA LEU A 362 -8.33 4.16 11.54
C LEU A 362 -9.03 4.36 12.90
N PRO A 363 -8.67 3.59 13.91
CA PRO A 363 -9.14 3.79 15.27
C PRO A 363 -8.89 5.21 15.78
N ALA A 364 -9.79 5.70 16.63
CA ALA A 364 -9.61 6.99 17.29
C ALA A 364 -8.26 7.05 18.00
N GLY A 365 -7.54 8.16 17.81
CA GLY A 365 -6.21 8.35 18.37
C GLY A 365 -5.06 7.91 17.50
N GLN A 366 -5.28 7.18 16.41
CA GLN A 366 -4.28 6.96 15.36
C GLN A 366 -4.29 8.13 14.37
N ARG A 367 -3.11 8.53 13.89
CA ARG A 367 -2.96 9.66 12.99
C ARG A 367 -2.45 9.20 11.64
N TRP A 368 -3.16 9.56 10.59
CA TRP A 368 -2.67 9.41 9.22
C TRP A 368 -1.58 10.43 8.93
N VAL A 369 -0.41 9.97 8.54
CA VAL A 369 0.78 10.80 8.22
C VAL A 369 1.35 10.50 6.84
N LEU A 370 0.67 9.63 6.06
CA LEU A 370 1.09 9.23 4.72
C LEU A 370 0.66 10.29 3.67
N ASP A 371 1.04 11.54 3.92
CA ASP A 371 0.79 12.70 3.06
C ASP A 371 2.09 13.47 2.80
N GLN A 372 3.23 12.87 3.14
CA GLN A 372 4.58 13.39 2.93
C GLN A 372 5.31 12.55 1.87
N PRO A 373 6.37 13.06 1.24
CA PRO A 373 7.20 12.24 0.36
C PRO A 373 7.84 11.08 1.10
N GLU A 374 7.90 9.94 0.44
CA GLU A 374 8.58 8.73 0.93
C GLU A 374 9.60 8.24 -0.09
N HIS A 375 10.57 7.48 0.37
CA HIS A 375 11.59 6.82 -0.44
C HIS A 375 11.49 5.29 -0.32
N LEU A 376 11.97 4.56 -1.31
CA LEU A 376 11.91 3.10 -1.34
C LEU A 376 13.01 2.47 -0.49
N VAL A 377 12.68 1.33 0.09
CA VAL A 377 13.59 0.47 0.81
C VAL A 377 13.41 -1.00 0.37
N LEU A 378 14.52 -1.68 0.17
CA LEU A 378 14.61 -3.12 -0.07
C LEU A 378 15.58 -3.73 0.93
N ASN A 379 15.17 -4.77 1.65
CA ASN A 379 16.09 -5.47 2.54
C ASN A 379 15.77 -6.95 2.70
N LEU A 380 16.76 -7.69 3.20
CA LEU A 380 16.60 -9.04 3.70
C LEU A 380 17.13 -9.08 5.15
N ALA A 381 16.22 -8.95 6.11
CA ALA A 381 16.55 -9.08 7.52
C ALA A 381 16.69 -10.55 7.94
N VAL A 382 17.32 -10.80 9.06
CA VAL A 382 17.48 -12.13 9.67
C VAL A 382 17.21 -12.03 11.16
N GLY A 383 16.29 -12.84 11.67
CA GLY A 383 15.85 -12.76 13.05
C GLY A 383 14.78 -11.68 13.25
N GLY A 384 14.78 -11.08 14.41
CA GLY A 384 13.77 -10.09 14.79
C GLY A 384 12.62 -10.69 15.60
N SER A 385 11.84 -9.81 16.25
CA SER A 385 10.73 -10.25 17.11
C SER A 385 9.58 -10.89 16.33
N TRP A 386 9.38 -10.50 15.06
CA TRP A 386 8.30 -11.00 14.22
C TRP A 386 8.69 -12.24 13.43
N ALA A 387 9.84 -12.23 12.73
CA ALA A 387 10.32 -13.39 11.96
C ALA A 387 10.86 -14.52 12.85
N GLY A 388 11.21 -14.24 14.11
CA GLY A 388 11.81 -15.21 15.00
C GLY A 388 13.25 -15.55 14.64
N ALA A 389 13.83 -16.48 15.37
CA ALA A 389 15.22 -16.88 15.15
C ALA A 389 15.34 -17.92 14.02
N PRO A 390 16.45 -17.91 13.24
CA PRO A 390 16.83 -19.04 12.43
C PRO A 390 16.98 -20.31 13.26
N ASP A 391 16.67 -21.47 12.67
CA ASP A 391 16.80 -22.78 13.30
C ASP A 391 17.78 -23.71 12.55
N ALA A 392 17.82 -24.98 12.93
CA ALA A 392 18.72 -25.96 12.32
C ALA A 392 18.38 -26.24 10.83
N SER A 393 17.15 -25.98 10.40
CA SER A 393 16.70 -26.15 9.02
C SER A 393 16.96 -24.93 8.15
N THR A 394 17.31 -23.77 8.75
CA THR A 394 17.53 -22.53 8.03
C THR A 394 18.78 -22.64 7.16
N PRO A 395 18.68 -22.45 5.83
CA PRO A 395 19.84 -22.42 4.95
C PRO A 395 20.87 -21.40 5.42
N PRO A 396 22.19 -21.69 5.32
CA PRO A 396 23.23 -20.75 5.76
C PRO A 396 23.32 -19.53 4.82
N THR A 397 22.70 -19.57 3.66
CA THR A 397 22.64 -18.48 2.69
C THR A 397 21.25 -18.46 2.07
N ALA A 398 20.70 -17.25 1.97
CA ALA A 398 19.42 -17.02 1.31
C ALA A 398 19.48 -15.73 0.50
N THR A 399 18.77 -15.66 -0.60
CA THR A 399 18.78 -14.51 -1.50
C THR A 399 17.36 -14.07 -1.84
N LEU A 400 17.09 -12.80 -1.59
CA LEU A 400 15.98 -12.07 -2.19
C LEU A 400 16.43 -11.61 -3.57
N LEU A 401 15.72 -12.07 -4.62
CA LEU A 401 15.95 -11.57 -5.98
C LEU A 401 14.86 -10.58 -6.36
N VAL A 402 15.28 -9.44 -6.92
CA VAL A 402 14.38 -8.41 -7.42
C VAL A 402 14.61 -8.25 -8.91
N ASP A 403 13.59 -8.51 -9.73
CA ASP A 403 13.62 -8.43 -11.19
C ASP A 403 13.33 -7.00 -11.67
N ARG A 404 12.42 -6.30 -11.01
CA ARG A 404 12.05 -4.95 -11.39
C ARG A 404 11.47 -4.18 -10.21
N THR A 405 11.75 -2.89 -10.16
CA THR A 405 11.08 -1.96 -9.24
C THR A 405 10.56 -0.75 -10.02
N THR A 406 9.30 -0.38 -9.81
CA THR A 406 8.69 0.76 -10.50
C THR A 406 7.97 1.70 -9.55
N VAL A 407 7.97 2.99 -9.89
CA VAL A 407 7.07 4.01 -9.35
C VAL A 407 6.34 4.65 -10.51
N ALA A 408 5.02 4.64 -10.48
CA ALA A 408 4.16 5.33 -11.43
C ALA A 408 3.32 6.39 -10.72
N ARG A 409 3.06 7.51 -11.40
CA ARG A 409 2.34 8.68 -10.87
C ARG A 409 1.42 9.30 -11.93
N TRP A 410 0.56 10.24 -11.51
CA TRP A 410 -0.31 11.04 -12.36
C TRP A 410 0.14 12.50 -12.45
#